data_9a752046907ce64aff58a08056c9a46c
#
_entry.id   9a752046907ce64aff58a08056c9a46c
#
_cell.length_a   1.000
_cell.length_b   1.000
_cell.length_c   1.000
_cell.angle_alpha   90.00
_cell.angle_beta   90.00
_cell.angle_gamma   90.00
#
_symmetry.space_group_name_H-M   'P 1'
#
loop_
_entity.id
_entity.type
_entity.pdbx_description
1 polymer ?
#
loop_
_entity_poly.entity_id
_entity_poly.type
_entity_poly.pdbx_seq_one_letter_code
_entity_poly.pdbx_strand_id
1 'polypeptide(L)'
;MKLKDFRKKMGKGIFSTAEAQLVAFPENPAIVNLQLHQWKKNNDIIALKRGLSMFSDYSASGHEAEIARSLYCPCYFSLQQALSFYGIIPEATFTHTLVTTKATRHFKTPVGNFSYRKIKREAFTGFDSNTLMAEKEKALVDYFYFYGKDFKTSDSFWEESRLEAGATKVNFKKVFRYAKLFNSKKLETLLHNFSLYAKSHQTYQ
;
A
#
# COMPACT_ATOMS: atom_id res chain seq x y z
N MET A 1 20.06 -18.29 22.52
CA MET A 1 20.96 -17.79 21.43
C MET A 1 21.19 -16.29 21.59
N LYS A 2 22.40 -15.74 21.28
CA LYS A 2 22.63 -14.29 21.31
C LYS A 2 21.94 -13.60 20.13
N LEU A 3 21.49 -12.35 20.30
CA LEU A 3 20.79 -11.58 19.25
C LEU A 3 21.60 -11.48 17.95
N LYS A 4 22.91 -11.21 18.06
CA LYS A 4 23.81 -11.11 16.90
C LYS A 4 23.83 -12.40 16.05
N ASP A 5 23.86 -13.55 16.72
CA ASP A 5 23.90 -14.86 16.04
C ASP A 5 22.54 -15.17 15.41
N PHE A 6 21.46 -14.83 16.14
CA PHE A 6 20.09 -14.95 15.60
C PHE A 6 19.90 -14.10 14.35
N ARG A 7 20.32 -12.83 14.39
CA ARG A 7 20.23 -11.93 13.25
C ARG A 7 21.00 -12.45 12.03
N LYS A 8 22.23 -12.93 12.25
CA LYS A 8 23.06 -13.51 11.19
C LYS A 8 22.39 -14.74 10.55
N LYS A 9 21.81 -15.61 11.36
CA LYS A 9 21.10 -16.81 10.89
C LYS A 9 19.81 -16.45 10.17
N MET A 10 19.07 -15.41 10.62
CA MET A 10 17.82 -14.96 10.02
C MET A 10 18.03 -14.41 8.61
N GLY A 11 19.10 -13.66 8.35
CA GLY A 11 19.47 -13.15 7.03
C GLY A 11 18.53 -12.12 6.42
N LYS A 12 17.51 -11.64 7.17
CA LYS A 12 16.49 -10.65 6.72
C LYS A 12 16.04 -9.77 7.88
N GLY A 13 15.44 -8.60 7.55
CA GLY A 13 15.03 -7.60 8.54
C GLY A 13 13.73 -7.90 9.26
N ILE A 14 12.78 -8.57 8.57
CA ILE A 14 11.43 -8.86 9.06
C ILE A 14 11.24 -10.37 9.15
N PHE A 15 10.67 -10.86 10.24
CA PHE A 15 10.49 -12.29 10.48
C PHE A 15 9.25 -12.62 11.31
N SER A 16 8.68 -13.78 11.06
CA SER A 16 7.61 -14.36 11.87
C SER A 16 8.15 -15.12 13.07
N THR A 17 7.30 -15.33 14.09
CA THR A 17 7.63 -16.19 15.23
C THR A 17 7.97 -17.62 14.78
N ALA A 18 7.28 -18.14 13.77
CA ALA A 18 7.56 -19.49 13.25
C ALA A 18 8.96 -19.59 12.61
N GLU A 19 9.35 -18.57 11.82
CA GLU A 19 10.70 -18.50 11.27
C GLU A 19 11.77 -18.35 12.35
N ALA A 20 11.48 -17.58 13.41
CA ALA A 20 12.38 -17.45 14.54
C ALA A 20 12.61 -18.79 15.26
N GLN A 21 11.56 -19.56 15.45
CA GLN A 21 11.64 -20.89 16.04
C GLN A 21 12.43 -21.87 15.15
N LEU A 22 12.21 -21.80 13.82
CA LEU A 22 12.93 -22.63 12.86
C LEU A 22 14.44 -22.31 12.86
N VAL A 23 14.80 -21.04 12.83
CA VAL A 23 16.20 -20.58 12.84
C VAL A 23 16.92 -20.90 14.15
N ALA A 24 16.19 -20.94 15.26
CA ALA A 24 16.71 -21.25 16.59
C ALA A 24 16.83 -22.77 16.87
N PHE A 25 16.27 -23.64 15.99
CA PHE A 25 16.36 -25.09 16.20
C PHE A 25 17.78 -25.56 16.53
N PRO A 26 17.99 -26.48 17.50
CA PRO A 26 16.99 -27.31 18.21
C PRO A 26 16.41 -26.71 19.52
N GLU A 27 16.52 -25.40 19.74
CA GLU A 27 15.96 -24.75 20.94
C GLU A 27 14.44 -24.98 21.10
N ASN A 28 13.99 -25.13 22.33
CA ASN A 28 12.57 -25.26 22.63
C ASN A 28 11.80 -23.99 22.22
N PRO A 29 10.68 -24.10 21.47
CA PRO A 29 9.87 -22.96 21.05
C PRO A 29 9.44 -22.01 22.18
N ALA A 30 9.20 -22.53 23.40
CA ALA A 30 8.87 -21.71 24.56
C ALA A 30 10.04 -20.79 24.97
N ILE A 31 11.28 -21.30 24.92
CA ILE A 31 12.49 -20.53 25.21
C ILE A 31 12.68 -19.46 24.15
N VAL A 32 12.48 -19.80 22.86
CA VAL A 32 12.54 -18.82 21.76
C VAL A 32 11.52 -17.70 21.94
N ASN A 33 10.28 -18.03 22.30
CA ASN A 33 9.24 -17.04 22.54
C ASN A 33 9.59 -16.12 23.72
N LEU A 34 10.14 -16.65 24.81
CA LEU A 34 10.62 -15.87 25.94
C LEU A 34 11.74 -14.91 25.52
N GLN A 35 12.69 -15.39 24.70
CA GLN A 35 13.79 -14.60 24.18
C GLN A 35 13.30 -13.47 23.25
N LEU A 36 12.34 -13.76 22.35
CA LEU A 36 11.70 -12.73 21.53
C LEU A 36 10.97 -11.69 22.38
N HIS A 37 10.34 -12.10 23.49
CA HIS A 37 9.73 -11.18 24.44
C HIS A 37 10.76 -10.25 25.08
N GLN A 38 11.89 -10.79 25.56
CA GLN A 38 12.99 -9.99 26.11
C GLN A 38 13.56 -8.99 25.09
N TRP A 39 13.81 -9.43 23.87
CA TRP A 39 14.31 -8.53 22.83
C TRP A 39 13.31 -7.41 22.47
N LYS A 40 11.99 -7.67 22.51
CA LYS A 40 10.98 -6.61 22.38
C LYS A 40 11.05 -5.62 23.54
N LYS A 41 11.16 -6.11 24.78
CA LYS A 41 11.28 -5.26 25.98
C LYS A 41 12.51 -4.38 25.94
N ASN A 42 13.63 -4.88 25.42
CA ASN A 42 14.89 -4.15 25.27
C ASN A 42 14.91 -3.25 24.01
N ASN A 43 13.86 -3.22 23.20
CA ASN A 43 13.81 -2.54 21.90
C ASN A 43 14.84 -3.05 20.87
N ASP A 44 15.33 -4.27 21.00
CA ASP A 44 16.18 -4.91 19.99
C ASP A 44 15.38 -5.33 18.74
N ILE A 45 14.10 -5.64 18.92
CA ILE A 45 13.14 -5.94 17.86
C ILE A 45 11.81 -5.20 18.09
N ILE A 46 11.15 -4.85 17.01
CA ILE A 46 9.87 -4.14 16.98
C ILE A 46 8.77 -5.11 16.57
N ALA A 47 7.65 -5.15 17.31
CA ALA A 47 6.48 -5.92 16.92
C ALA A 47 5.68 -5.14 15.86
N LEU A 48 5.55 -5.67 14.65
CA LEU A 48 4.72 -5.10 13.59
C LEU A 48 3.24 -5.52 13.73
N LYS A 49 3.01 -6.78 14.10
CA LYS A 49 1.71 -7.36 14.51
C LYS A 49 1.97 -8.61 15.33
N ARG A 50 0.90 -9.24 15.84
CA ARG A 50 1.01 -10.54 16.53
C ARG A 50 1.71 -11.56 15.62
N GLY A 51 2.79 -12.14 16.10
CA GLY A 51 3.57 -13.15 15.40
C GLY A 51 4.50 -12.63 14.29
N LEU A 52 4.64 -11.30 14.12
CA LEU A 52 5.55 -10.69 13.14
C LEU A 52 6.38 -9.59 13.81
N SER A 53 7.68 -9.66 13.64
CA SER A 53 8.63 -8.71 14.23
C SER A 53 9.64 -8.24 13.19
N MET A 54 10.27 -7.11 13.47
CA MET A 54 11.33 -6.50 12.67
C MET A 54 12.50 -6.17 13.62
N PHE A 55 13.76 -6.29 13.17
CA PHE A 55 14.88 -5.78 13.93
C PHE A 55 14.81 -4.25 14.02
N SER A 56 15.16 -3.69 15.19
CA SER A 56 15.03 -2.24 15.45
C SER A 56 15.98 -1.39 14.61
N ASP A 57 17.13 -1.94 14.21
CA ASP A 57 18.12 -1.31 13.34
C ASP A 57 17.85 -1.54 11.84
N TYR A 58 16.77 -2.27 11.49
CA TYR A 58 16.30 -2.39 10.12
C TYR A 58 15.47 -1.16 9.77
N SER A 59 15.92 -0.35 8.81
CA SER A 59 15.21 0.85 8.40
C SER A 59 13.84 0.53 7.81
N ALA A 60 12.79 1.21 8.27
CA ALA A 60 11.48 1.14 7.65
C ALA A 60 11.46 1.92 6.33
N SER A 61 12.22 3.02 6.25
CA SER A 61 12.33 3.83 5.03
C SER A 61 13.08 3.06 3.95
N GLY A 62 12.48 2.99 2.77
CA GLY A 62 12.98 2.20 1.64
C GLY A 62 12.58 0.71 1.67
N HIS A 63 11.94 0.24 2.75
CA HIS A 63 11.47 -1.16 2.88
C HIS A 63 9.95 -1.27 3.09
N GLU A 64 9.20 -0.21 2.76
CA GLU A 64 7.75 -0.15 2.95
C GLU A 64 7.03 -1.28 2.20
N ALA A 65 7.52 -1.66 1.02
CA ALA A 65 6.95 -2.76 0.23
C ALA A 65 7.12 -4.12 0.94
N GLU A 66 8.28 -4.37 1.54
CA GLU A 66 8.53 -5.59 2.31
C GLU A 66 7.69 -5.65 3.58
N ILE A 67 7.59 -4.53 4.30
CA ILE A 67 6.73 -4.40 5.48
C ILE A 67 5.26 -4.66 5.09
N ALA A 68 4.78 -4.02 4.02
CA ALA A 68 3.42 -4.17 3.55
C ALA A 68 3.08 -5.62 3.17
N ARG A 69 3.97 -6.30 2.42
CA ARG A 69 3.82 -7.73 2.08
C ARG A 69 3.78 -8.60 3.33
N SER A 70 4.67 -8.36 4.28
CA SER A 70 4.77 -9.13 5.52
C SER A 70 3.55 -8.93 6.43
N LEU A 71 2.97 -7.73 6.42
CA LEU A 71 1.75 -7.44 7.14
C LEU A 71 0.53 -8.14 6.52
N TYR A 72 0.29 -7.97 5.22
CA TYR A 72 -0.93 -8.50 4.61
C TYR A 72 -0.81 -8.65 3.08
N CYS A 73 -0.41 -9.82 2.60
CA CYS A 73 -0.27 -10.15 1.18
C CYS A 73 -1.45 -11.01 0.68
N PRO A 74 -1.89 -10.89 -0.59
CA PRO A 74 -1.34 -10.02 -1.64
C PRO A 74 -1.79 -8.55 -1.48
N CYS A 75 -0.96 -7.61 -1.88
CA CYS A 75 -1.25 -6.18 -1.82
C CYS A 75 -0.40 -5.39 -2.81
N TYR A 76 -0.83 -4.16 -3.10
CA TYR A 76 -0.03 -3.14 -3.78
C TYR A 76 -0.41 -1.74 -3.27
N PHE A 77 0.52 -0.80 -3.30
CA PHE A 77 0.29 0.61 -2.98
C PHE A 77 -0.56 1.25 -4.07
N SER A 78 -1.62 1.96 -3.65
CA SER A 78 -2.57 2.63 -4.54
C SER A 78 -3.26 3.78 -3.79
N LEU A 79 -4.34 4.30 -4.36
CA LEU A 79 -5.14 5.37 -3.75
C LEU A 79 -4.27 6.60 -3.46
N GLN A 80 -4.43 7.25 -2.31
CA GLN A 80 -3.71 8.47 -1.98
C GLN A 80 -2.19 8.30 -2.02
N GLN A 81 -1.64 7.18 -1.54
CA GLN A 81 -0.21 6.91 -1.59
C GLN A 81 0.35 6.99 -3.02
N ALA A 82 -0.28 6.30 -3.96
CA ALA A 82 0.18 6.29 -5.34
C ALA A 82 -0.14 7.62 -6.05
N LEU A 83 -1.30 8.22 -5.79
CA LEU A 83 -1.66 9.51 -6.38
C LEU A 83 -0.69 10.62 -5.94
N SER A 84 -0.32 10.65 -4.65
CA SER A 84 0.70 11.58 -4.13
C SER A 84 2.08 11.32 -4.75
N PHE A 85 2.48 10.03 -4.85
CA PHE A 85 3.76 9.65 -5.48
C PHE A 85 3.87 10.15 -6.93
N TYR A 86 2.77 10.14 -7.68
CA TYR A 86 2.72 10.64 -9.07
C TYR A 86 2.38 12.15 -9.17
N GLY A 87 2.23 12.86 -8.05
CA GLY A 87 1.85 14.27 -8.05
C GLY A 87 0.45 14.56 -8.59
N ILE A 88 -0.46 13.55 -8.56
CA ILE A 88 -1.87 13.73 -8.96
C ILE A 88 -2.66 14.41 -7.83
N ILE A 89 -2.25 14.24 -6.59
CA ILE A 89 -2.71 15.01 -5.43
C ILE A 89 -1.52 15.66 -4.76
N PRO A 90 -1.64 16.91 -4.27
CA PRO A 90 -0.54 17.63 -3.64
C PRO A 90 -0.26 17.16 -2.19
N GLU A 91 -1.20 16.48 -1.55
CA GLU A 91 -1.09 16.10 -0.14
C GLU A 91 -0.12 14.94 0.07
N ALA A 92 0.80 15.09 1.02
CA ALA A 92 1.59 13.99 1.53
C ALA A 92 0.71 13.02 2.37
N THR A 93 0.95 11.73 2.24
CA THR A 93 0.18 10.72 2.97
C THR A 93 0.92 10.23 4.21
N PHE A 94 0.28 10.31 5.39
CA PHE A 94 0.80 9.76 6.65
C PHE A 94 0.44 8.28 6.85
N THR A 95 -0.44 7.75 6.02
CA THR A 95 -0.88 6.35 6.07
C THR A 95 -0.59 5.70 4.73
N HIS A 96 0.10 4.58 4.75
CA HIS A 96 0.30 3.75 3.58
C HIS A 96 -1.03 3.16 3.14
N THR A 97 -1.53 3.57 1.97
CA THR A 97 -2.79 3.09 1.40
C THR A 97 -2.53 2.01 0.37
N LEU A 98 -3.13 0.85 0.59
CA LEU A 98 -2.92 -0.35 -0.22
C LEU A 98 -4.25 -0.96 -0.64
N VAL A 99 -4.17 -1.72 -1.72
CA VAL A 99 -5.27 -2.53 -2.24
C VAL A 99 -4.91 -4.01 -2.10
N THR A 100 -5.91 -4.83 -1.78
CA THR A 100 -5.77 -6.27 -1.56
C THR A 100 -6.99 -7.03 -2.09
N THR A 101 -6.84 -8.32 -2.40
CA THR A 101 -7.96 -9.22 -2.71
C THR A 101 -8.61 -9.81 -1.47
N LYS A 102 -7.99 -9.66 -0.29
CA LYS A 102 -8.48 -10.12 1.02
C LYS A 102 -9.42 -9.09 1.65
N ALA A 103 -9.96 -9.39 2.81
CA ALA A 103 -10.81 -8.45 3.57
C ALA A 103 -10.06 -7.15 3.90
N THR A 104 -10.76 -6.02 3.90
CA THR A 104 -10.24 -4.72 4.33
C THR A 104 -9.65 -4.82 5.72
N ARG A 105 -8.45 -4.28 5.93
CA ARG A 105 -7.75 -4.25 7.22
C ARG A 105 -6.92 -3.00 7.41
N HIS A 106 -6.71 -2.66 8.69
CA HIS A 106 -5.83 -1.58 9.11
C HIS A 106 -4.82 -2.11 10.13
N PHE A 107 -3.57 -1.74 9.95
CA PHE A 107 -2.50 -2.03 10.90
C PHE A 107 -1.89 -0.72 11.37
N LYS A 108 -1.94 -0.48 12.67
CA LYS A 108 -1.15 0.57 13.34
C LYS A 108 0.12 -0.09 13.85
N THR A 109 1.26 0.32 13.34
CA THR A 109 2.56 -0.23 13.73
C THR A 109 3.48 0.89 14.20
N PRO A 110 4.52 0.60 14.99
CA PRO A 110 5.51 1.61 15.39
C PRO A 110 6.25 2.26 14.22
N VAL A 111 6.21 1.63 13.03
CA VAL A 111 6.91 2.10 11.82
C VAL A 111 5.98 2.71 10.77
N GLY A 112 4.72 2.91 11.09
CA GLY A 112 3.73 3.53 10.22
C GLY A 112 2.36 2.86 10.25
N ASN A 113 1.37 3.54 9.68
CA ASN A 113 0.01 3.05 9.54
C ASN A 113 -0.19 2.46 8.13
N PHE A 114 -0.81 1.29 8.04
CA PHE A 114 -1.08 0.59 6.78
C PHE A 114 -2.58 0.30 6.66
N SER A 115 -3.20 0.79 5.60
CA SER A 115 -4.63 0.63 5.31
C SER A 115 -4.81 -0.18 4.03
N TYR A 116 -5.39 -1.36 4.15
CA TYR A 116 -5.65 -2.29 3.04
C TYR A 116 -7.13 -2.27 2.70
N ARG A 117 -7.48 -1.94 1.46
CA ARG A 117 -8.84 -1.90 0.94
C ARG A 117 -9.07 -3.10 0.02
N LYS A 118 -10.17 -3.82 0.24
CA LYS A 118 -10.53 -4.98 -0.60
C LYS A 118 -10.97 -4.53 -1.99
N ILE A 119 -10.40 -5.15 -3.02
CA ILE A 119 -10.79 -4.97 -4.43
C ILE A 119 -11.23 -6.30 -5.04
N LYS A 120 -11.93 -6.25 -6.17
CA LYS A 120 -12.25 -7.45 -6.97
C LYS A 120 -10.96 -8.12 -7.48
N ARG A 121 -10.96 -9.45 -7.55
CA ARG A 121 -9.79 -10.22 -8.00
C ARG A 121 -9.38 -9.84 -9.43
N GLU A 122 -10.35 -9.66 -10.31
CA GLU A 122 -10.16 -9.30 -11.73
C GLU A 122 -9.51 -7.92 -11.89
N ALA A 123 -9.74 -7.02 -10.93
CA ALA A 123 -9.15 -5.69 -10.91
C ALA A 123 -7.79 -5.62 -10.19
N PHE A 124 -7.30 -6.74 -9.61
CA PHE A 124 -6.01 -6.79 -8.89
C PHE A 124 -4.86 -6.95 -9.89
N THR A 125 -4.52 -5.86 -10.58
CA THR A 125 -3.48 -5.77 -11.64
C THR A 125 -3.02 -4.31 -11.81
N GLY A 126 -2.07 -4.06 -12.69
CA GLY A 126 -1.62 -2.70 -13.02
C GLY A 126 -0.70 -2.09 -11.97
N PHE A 127 0.19 -2.90 -11.41
CA PHE A 127 1.22 -2.46 -10.46
C PHE A 127 2.54 -3.14 -10.74
N ASP A 128 3.64 -2.51 -10.34
CA ASP A 128 4.98 -3.10 -10.40
C ASP A 128 5.16 -4.14 -9.29
N SER A 129 5.66 -5.32 -9.62
CA SER A 129 5.79 -6.44 -8.68
C SER A 129 6.91 -6.25 -7.65
N ASN A 130 7.92 -5.42 -7.92
CA ASN A 130 9.06 -5.18 -7.04
C ASN A 130 8.74 -4.10 -6.01
N THR A 131 8.32 -2.93 -6.49
CA THR A 131 7.97 -1.77 -5.67
C THR A 131 6.59 -1.88 -5.05
N LEU A 132 5.72 -2.75 -5.59
CA LEU A 132 4.28 -2.82 -5.29
C LEU A 132 3.51 -1.54 -5.64
N MET A 133 4.10 -0.59 -6.34
CA MET A 133 3.42 0.66 -6.68
C MET A 133 2.46 0.44 -7.86
N ALA A 134 1.20 0.83 -7.69
CA ALA A 134 0.25 0.90 -8.80
C ALA A 134 0.75 1.88 -9.86
N GLU A 135 0.48 1.59 -11.13
CA GLU A 135 0.63 2.58 -12.18
C GLU A 135 -0.32 3.77 -11.93
N LYS A 136 0.05 4.98 -12.38
CA LYS A 136 -0.73 6.19 -12.11
C LYS A 136 -2.20 6.08 -12.58
N GLU A 137 -2.43 5.47 -13.76
CA GLU A 137 -3.75 5.24 -14.30
C GLU A 137 -4.56 4.25 -13.47
N LYS A 138 -3.89 3.20 -12.96
CA LYS A 138 -4.52 2.22 -12.07
C LYS A 138 -4.87 2.82 -10.72
N ALA A 139 -3.95 3.59 -10.13
CA ALA A 139 -4.17 4.29 -8.87
C ALA A 139 -5.37 5.24 -8.94
N LEU A 140 -5.50 5.96 -10.07
CA LEU A 140 -6.62 6.85 -10.33
C LEU A 140 -7.95 6.08 -10.38
N VAL A 141 -8.01 4.96 -11.12
CA VAL A 141 -9.21 4.12 -11.21
C VAL A 141 -9.59 3.55 -9.85
N ASP A 142 -8.62 3.04 -9.07
CA ASP A 142 -8.86 2.54 -7.73
C ASP A 142 -9.42 3.63 -6.81
N TYR A 143 -8.86 4.84 -6.88
CA TYR A 143 -9.32 5.98 -6.11
C TYR A 143 -10.78 6.33 -6.42
N PHE A 144 -11.15 6.44 -7.69
CA PHE A 144 -12.53 6.68 -8.11
C PHE A 144 -13.48 5.53 -7.73
N TYR A 145 -13.00 4.30 -7.77
CA TYR A 145 -13.81 3.15 -7.34
C TYR A 145 -14.19 3.21 -5.86
N PHE A 146 -13.26 3.59 -4.99
CA PHE A 146 -13.50 3.62 -3.54
C PHE A 146 -14.18 4.90 -3.06
N TYR A 147 -13.87 6.03 -3.66
CA TYR A 147 -14.31 7.36 -3.20
C TYR A 147 -15.31 8.04 -4.14
N GLY A 148 -15.50 7.53 -5.35
CA GLY A 148 -16.37 8.15 -6.37
C GLY A 148 -17.86 8.19 -6.02
N LYS A 149 -18.29 7.60 -4.89
CA LYS A 149 -19.65 7.75 -4.39
C LYS A 149 -19.97 9.17 -3.98
N ASP A 150 -18.96 9.87 -3.47
CA ASP A 150 -19.05 11.22 -2.95
C ASP A 150 -18.77 12.27 -4.03
N PHE A 151 -18.41 11.83 -5.25
CA PHE A 151 -18.04 12.71 -6.34
C PHE A 151 -19.28 13.22 -7.08
N LYS A 152 -19.35 14.53 -7.21
CA LYS A 152 -20.27 15.23 -8.10
C LYS A 152 -19.63 15.36 -9.50
N THR A 153 -20.44 15.59 -10.52
CA THR A 153 -19.96 15.69 -11.91
C THR A 153 -19.81 17.14 -12.39
N SER A 154 -19.85 18.12 -11.47
CA SER A 154 -19.66 19.54 -11.79
C SER A 154 -18.18 19.91 -11.88
N ASP A 155 -17.85 20.87 -12.75
CA ASP A 155 -16.48 21.36 -12.91
C ASP A 155 -15.94 21.96 -11.59
N SER A 156 -16.77 22.69 -10.84
CA SER A 156 -16.42 23.20 -9.50
C SER A 156 -15.99 22.09 -8.53
N PHE A 157 -16.60 20.90 -8.63
CA PHE A 157 -16.20 19.77 -7.81
C PHE A 157 -14.80 19.27 -8.20
N TRP A 158 -14.45 19.21 -9.50
CA TRP A 158 -13.14 18.77 -9.96
C TRP A 158 -12.05 19.77 -9.53
N GLU A 159 -12.30 21.07 -9.58
CA GLU A 159 -11.41 22.10 -9.09
C GLU A 159 -11.15 21.95 -7.58
N GLU A 160 -12.21 21.74 -6.79
CA GLU A 160 -12.12 21.52 -5.34
C GLU A 160 -11.44 20.18 -4.98
N SER A 161 -11.51 19.17 -5.85
CA SER A 161 -10.97 17.84 -5.60
C SER A 161 -9.45 17.78 -5.59
N ARG A 162 -8.76 18.83 -6.04
CA ARG A 162 -7.30 18.94 -6.15
C ARG A 162 -6.63 17.81 -6.93
N LEU A 163 -7.38 17.20 -7.87
CA LEU A 163 -6.84 16.15 -8.75
C LEU A 163 -6.11 16.80 -9.93
N GLU A 164 -4.80 16.91 -9.85
CA GLU A 164 -3.96 17.53 -10.87
C GLU A 164 -3.62 16.57 -12.03
N ALA A 165 -4.63 16.05 -12.70
CA ALA A 165 -4.43 15.08 -13.79
C ALA A 165 -3.65 15.64 -15.00
N GLY A 166 -3.68 16.97 -15.18
CA GLY A 166 -2.96 17.63 -16.27
C GLY A 166 -1.45 17.59 -16.10
N ALA A 167 -0.96 17.75 -14.87
CA ALA A 167 0.49 17.82 -14.59
C ALA A 167 1.22 16.49 -14.85
N THR A 168 0.54 15.36 -14.89
CA THR A 168 1.16 14.02 -14.95
C THR A 168 0.97 13.27 -16.25
N LYS A 169 0.36 13.86 -17.27
CA LYS A 169 0.07 13.25 -18.60
C LYS A 169 -0.58 11.85 -18.45
N VAL A 170 -1.75 11.81 -17.85
CA VAL A 170 -2.53 10.55 -17.65
C VAL A 170 -2.96 9.99 -19.01
N ASN A 171 -2.74 8.68 -19.24
CA ASN A 171 -3.23 7.97 -20.42
C ASN A 171 -4.66 7.47 -20.21
N PHE A 172 -5.66 8.25 -20.62
CA PHE A 172 -7.08 7.90 -20.45
C PHE A 172 -7.50 6.61 -21.16
N LYS A 173 -6.87 6.21 -22.28
CA LYS A 173 -7.11 4.89 -22.89
C LYS A 173 -6.80 3.75 -21.90
N LYS A 174 -5.71 3.91 -21.13
CA LYS A 174 -5.29 2.95 -20.11
C LYS A 174 -6.20 3.01 -18.89
N VAL A 175 -6.64 4.21 -18.47
CA VAL A 175 -7.65 4.41 -17.41
C VAL A 175 -8.93 3.62 -17.74
N PHE A 176 -9.51 3.79 -18.94
CA PHE A 176 -10.74 3.09 -19.32
C PHE A 176 -10.54 1.57 -19.43
N ARG A 177 -9.37 1.10 -19.84
CA ARG A 177 -9.05 -0.34 -19.84
C ARG A 177 -9.08 -0.92 -18.42
N TYR A 178 -8.51 -0.22 -17.43
CA TYR A 178 -8.60 -0.65 -16.02
C TYR A 178 -10.01 -0.51 -15.45
N ALA A 179 -10.77 0.53 -15.80
CA ALA A 179 -12.13 0.73 -15.33
C ALA A 179 -13.06 -0.43 -15.69
N LYS A 180 -12.94 -0.98 -16.91
CA LYS A 180 -13.71 -2.14 -17.37
C LYS A 180 -13.60 -3.36 -16.46
N LEU A 181 -12.44 -3.56 -15.79
CA LEU A 181 -12.23 -4.68 -14.87
C LEU A 181 -13.14 -4.62 -13.62
N PHE A 182 -13.71 -3.45 -13.34
CA PHE A 182 -14.63 -3.26 -12.22
C PHE A 182 -16.08 -3.56 -12.57
N ASN A 183 -16.42 -3.67 -13.86
CA ASN A 183 -17.79 -3.87 -14.36
C ASN A 183 -18.78 -2.92 -13.65
N SER A 184 -18.50 -1.61 -13.70
CA SER A 184 -19.27 -0.56 -13.04
C SER A 184 -19.51 0.63 -13.96
N LYS A 185 -20.72 0.74 -14.50
CA LYS A 185 -21.12 1.87 -15.35
C LYS A 185 -20.94 3.22 -14.64
N LYS A 186 -21.22 3.28 -13.33
CA LYS A 186 -21.03 4.50 -12.54
C LYS A 186 -19.56 4.95 -12.53
N LEU A 187 -18.63 4.01 -12.34
CA LEU A 187 -17.20 4.29 -12.38
C LEU A 187 -16.76 4.77 -13.77
N GLU A 188 -17.22 4.12 -14.82
CA GLU A 188 -16.90 4.51 -16.20
C GLU A 188 -17.40 5.91 -16.52
N THR A 189 -18.64 6.26 -16.12
CA THR A 189 -19.21 7.60 -16.30
C THR A 189 -18.40 8.65 -15.54
N LEU A 190 -18.04 8.40 -14.28
CA LEU A 190 -17.22 9.32 -13.48
C LEU A 190 -15.85 9.57 -14.12
N LEU A 191 -15.18 8.52 -14.56
CA LEU A 191 -13.88 8.63 -15.22
C LEU A 191 -13.98 9.31 -16.59
N HIS A 192 -15.09 9.14 -17.30
CA HIS A 192 -15.36 9.87 -18.55
C HIS A 192 -15.47 11.37 -18.29
N ASN A 193 -16.30 11.78 -17.32
CA ASN A 193 -16.48 13.19 -16.95
C ASN A 193 -15.15 13.80 -16.49
N PHE A 194 -14.38 13.08 -15.66
CA PHE A 194 -13.06 13.52 -15.26
C PHE A 194 -12.09 13.66 -16.44
N SER A 195 -12.18 12.79 -17.45
CA SER A 195 -11.34 12.88 -18.65
C SER A 195 -11.66 14.11 -19.51
N LEU A 196 -12.91 14.54 -19.54
CA LEU A 196 -13.32 15.77 -20.24
C LEU A 196 -12.77 17.01 -19.51
N TYR A 197 -12.96 17.06 -18.18
CA TYR A 197 -12.42 18.10 -17.34
C TYR A 197 -10.89 18.22 -17.49
N ALA A 198 -10.16 17.12 -17.38
CA ALA A 198 -8.71 17.11 -17.49
C ALA A 198 -8.21 17.60 -18.87
N LYS A 199 -8.93 17.28 -19.95
CA LYS A 199 -8.58 17.76 -21.29
C LYS A 199 -8.81 19.27 -21.44
N SER A 200 -9.92 19.81 -20.89
CA SER A 200 -10.22 21.25 -20.98
C SER A 200 -9.19 22.10 -20.21
N HIS A 201 -8.56 21.56 -19.16
CA HIS A 201 -7.57 22.25 -18.36
C HIS A 201 -6.10 21.96 -18.78
N GLN A 202 -5.85 21.03 -19.72
CA GLN A 202 -4.52 20.82 -20.33
C GLN A 202 -4.14 21.89 -21.35
N THR A 203 -5.09 22.68 -21.84
CA THR A 203 -4.89 23.62 -22.97
C THR A 203 -4.27 24.96 -22.52
N TYR A 204 -4.02 25.16 -21.21
CA TYR A 204 -3.53 26.43 -20.66
C TYR A 204 -2.12 26.34 -20.02
N GLN A 205 -1.35 25.30 -20.33
CA GLN A 205 0.09 25.21 -20.04
C GLN A 205 0.86 24.93 -21.32
#